data_e250b168d0138575ff13a7c0378cddb1
#
_entry.id   e250b168d0138575ff13a7c0378cddb1
#
_cell.length_a   1.000
_cell.length_b   1.000
_cell.length_c   1.000
_cell.angle_alpha   90.00
_cell.angle_beta   90.00
_cell.angle_gamma   90.00
#
_symmetry.space_group_name_H-M   'P 1'
#
loop_
_entity.id
_entity.type
_entity.pdbx_description
1 polymer ?
#
loop_
_entity_poly.entity_id
_entity_poly.type
_entity_poly.pdbx_seq_one_letter_code
_entity_poly.pdbx_strand_id
1 'polypeptide(L)'
;MNNMDLQKSIRIAVETGKTKMGSRQGRTFALKGGAALLLISSNCPKLAKEEIIHCAERSKTPYFETDFTSVEIGSICGKPFPVSILSIIQPGNSDVLKVLEKGTVIDSEVKEERETVSALRKRRKEKKKVEPSENEESETSGENSAEAE
;
A
#
# COMPACT_ATOMS: atom_id res chain seq x y z
N MET A 1 -13.68 -16.58 -6.75
CA MET A 1 -13.93 -16.59 -5.30
C MET A 1 -15.40 -16.39 -5.04
N ASN A 2 -15.99 -17.20 -4.18
CA ASN A 2 -17.36 -16.97 -3.80
C ASN A 2 -17.40 -15.84 -2.77
N ASN A 3 -17.86 -14.66 -3.16
CA ASN A 3 -18.02 -13.50 -2.28
C ASN A 3 -18.84 -13.83 -1.02
N MET A 4 -19.75 -14.79 -1.13
CA MET A 4 -20.55 -15.29 -0.01
C MET A 4 -19.73 -15.96 1.11
N ASP A 5 -18.71 -16.73 0.76
CA ASP A 5 -17.88 -17.43 1.74
C ASP A 5 -16.96 -16.45 2.46
N LEU A 6 -16.45 -15.44 1.73
CA LEU A 6 -15.66 -14.38 2.32
C LEU A 6 -16.49 -13.52 3.29
N GLN A 7 -17.73 -13.17 2.92
CA GLN A 7 -18.63 -12.43 3.81
C GLN A 7 -18.90 -13.17 5.12
N LYS A 8 -19.21 -14.47 5.04
CA LYS A 8 -19.42 -15.33 6.21
C LYS A 8 -18.18 -15.40 7.09
N SER A 9 -17.02 -15.59 6.47
CA SER A 9 -15.73 -15.67 7.18
C SER A 9 -15.38 -14.36 7.89
N ILE A 10 -15.62 -13.21 7.24
CA ILE A 10 -15.43 -11.89 7.86
C ILE A 10 -16.38 -11.72 9.06
N ARG A 11 -17.65 -12.08 8.90
CA ARG A 11 -18.63 -11.98 9.98
C ARG A 11 -18.22 -12.81 11.19
N ILE A 12 -17.85 -14.06 10.98
CA ILE A 12 -17.36 -14.95 12.05
C ILE A 12 -16.11 -14.37 12.71
N ALA A 13 -15.17 -13.79 11.94
CA ALA A 13 -13.98 -13.16 12.48
C ALA A 13 -14.32 -11.94 13.36
N VAL A 14 -15.35 -11.17 13.01
CA VAL A 14 -15.80 -10.02 13.80
C VAL A 14 -16.52 -10.45 15.08
N GLU A 15 -17.30 -11.54 15.02
CA GLU A 15 -18.07 -12.05 16.16
C GLU A 15 -17.19 -12.82 17.18
N THR A 16 -16.26 -13.64 16.70
CA THR A 16 -15.47 -14.54 17.55
C THR A 16 -14.03 -14.09 17.79
N GLY A 17 -13.53 -13.21 16.91
CA GLY A 17 -12.14 -12.76 16.95
C GLY A 17 -11.96 -11.36 17.53
N LYS A 18 -10.73 -10.88 17.42
CA LYS A 18 -10.39 -9.48 17.74
C LYS A 18 -10.16 -8.71 16.44
N THR A 19 -11.04 -7.77 16.19
CA THR A 19 -10.98 -6.90 15.02
C THR A 19 -11.00 -5.43 15.40
N LYS A 20 -10.37 -4.61 14.58
CA LYS A 20 -10.41 -3.15 14.70
C LYS A 20 -10.82 -2.56 13.35
N MET A 21 -11.66 -1.54 13.41
CA MET A 21 -12.27 -0.93 12.24
C MET A 21 -11.78 0.50 12.06
N GLY A 22 -11.61 0.92 10.80
CA GLY A 22 -11.24 2.27 10.43
C GLY A 22 -9.79 2.44 10.02
N SER A 23 -9.53 3.45 9.17
CA SER A 23 -8.22 3.72 8.56
C SER A 23 -7.14 4.06 9.60
N ARG A 24 -7.49 4.81 10.63
CA ARG A 24 -6.57 5.18 11.71
C ARG A 24 -6.06 3.96 12.50
N GLN A 25 -6.98 3.06 12.86
CA GLN A 25 -6.65 1.80 13.53
C GLN A 25 -5.88 0.88 12.59
N GLY A 26 -6.33 0.79 11.32
CA GLY A 26 -5.65 0.02 10.28
C GLY A 26 -4.19 0.41 10.13
N ARG A 27 -3.90 1.70 10.04
CA ARG A 27 -2.53 2.22 9.97
C ARG A 27 -1.70 1.85 11.20
N THR A 28 -2.26 2.00 12.39
CA THR A 28 -1.54 1.67 13.63
C THR A 28 -1.18 0.19 13.71
N PHE A 29 -2.11 -0.70 13.35
CA PHE A 29 -1.86 -2.14 13.35
C PHE A 29 -0.96 -2.58 12.18
N ALA A 30 -1.08 -1.92 11.03
CA ALA A 30 -0.17 -2.12 9.92
C ALA A 30 1.28 -1.79 10.31
N LEU A 31 1.51 -0.63 10.94
CA LEU A 31 2.86 -0.23 11.39
C LEU A 31 3.45 -1.15 12.45
N LYS A 32 2.63 -1.61 13.39
CA LYS A 32 3.07 -2.47 14.49
C LYS A 32 3.26 -3.94 14.09
N GLY A 33 2.81 -4.33 12.91
CA GLY A 33 2.79 -5.73 12.50
C GLY A 33 1.87 -6.60 13.35
N GLY A 34 0.92 -5.99 14.07
CA GLY A 34 0.05 -6.66 15.03
C GLY A 34 -1.27 -7.19 14.45
N ALA A 35 -1.51 -7.03 13.16
CA ALA A 35 -2.67 -7.58 12.49
C ALA A 35 -2.31 -8.89 11.78
N ALA A 36 -3.16 -9.90 11.97
CA ALA A 36 -3.05 -11.15 11.21
C ALA A 36 -3.46 -10.93 9.75
N LEU A 37 -4.35 -9.96 9.50
CA LEU A 37 -4.81 -9.60 8.17
C LEU A 37 -5.40 -8.20 8.14
N LEU A 38 -5.15 -7.47 7.06
CA LEU A 38 -5.77 -6.18 6.75
C LEU A 38 -6.68 -6.33 5.53
N LEU A 39 -7.95 -5.99 5.69
CA LEU A 39 -8.93 -5.95 4.61
C LEU A 39 -9.19 -4.49 4.21
N ILE A 40 -9.07 -4.21 2.93
CA ILE A 40 -9.25 -2.88 2.34
C ILE A 40 -10.49 -2.91 1.43
N SER A 41 -11.40 -1.95 1.61
CA SER A 41 -12.59 -1.84 0.76
C SER A 41 -12.23 -1.32 -0.64
N SER A 42 -13.05 -1.65 -1.64
CA SER A 42 -12.88 -1.20 -3.03
C SER A 42 -12.96 0.33 -3.19
N ASN A 43 -13.80 0.99 -2.40
CA ASN A 43 -13.98 2.44 -2.41
C ASN A 43 -13.12 3.19 -1.38
N CYS A 44 -12.03 2.58 -0.88
CA CYS A 44 -11.10 3.24 0.02
C CYS A 44 -10.43 4.44 -0.68
N PRO A 45 -10.28 5.60 -0.01
CA PRO A 45 -9.53 6.72 -0.55
C PRO A 45 -8.10 6.32 -0.91
N LYS A 46 -7.63 6.71 -2.11
CA LYS A 46 -6.32 6.31 -2.65
C LYS A 46 -5.17 6.58 -1.69
N LEU A 47 -5.14 7.77 -1.08
CA LEU A 47 -4.10 8.14 -0.12
C LEU A 47 -4.07 7.20 1.10
N ALA A 48 -5.23 6.91 1.68
CA ALA A 48 -5.32 6.02 2.83
C ALA A 48 -4.95 4.57 2.47
N LYS A 49 -5.32 4.14 1.25
CA LYS A 49 -4.96 2.83 0.72
C LYS A 49 -3.45 2.70 0.55
N GLU A 50 -2.80 3.65 -0.14
CA GLU A 50 -1.36 3.66 -0.39
C GLU A 50 -0.55 3.72 0.91
N GLU A 51 -0.95 4.55 1.86
CA GLU A 51 -0.32 4.61 3.18
C GLU A 51 -0.36 3.26 3.92
N ILE A 52 -1.50 2.60 3.90
CA ILE A 52 -1.67 1.32 4.61
C ILE A 52 -0.92 0.20 3.93
N ILE A 53 -0.95 0.13 2.60
CA ILE A 53 -0.18 -0.84 1.83
C ILE A 53 1.31 -0.66 2.12
N HIS A 54 1.82 0.57 2.06
CA HIS A 54 3.22 0.86 2.36
C HIS A 54 3.61 0.46 3.81
N CYS A 55 2.72 0.72 4.78
CA CYS A 55 2.95 0.31 6.16
C CYS A 55 2.93 -1.22 6.31
N ALA A 56 1.99 -1.89 5.66
CA ALA A 56 1.83 -3.34 5.70
C ALA A 56 3.03 -4.06 5.04
N GLU A 57 3.52 -3.57 3.92
CA GLU A 57 4.72 -4.09 3.26
C GLU A 57 5.97 -3.99 4.15
N ARG A 58 6.15 -2.88 4.84
CA ARG A 58 7.28 -2.69 5.76
C ARG A 58 7.24 -3.61 6.98
N SER A 59 6.06 -3.84 7.52
CA SER A 59 5.86 -4.71 8.69
C SER A 59 5.60 -6.17 8.32
N LYS A 60 5.58 -6.50 7.00
CA LYS A 60 5.24 -7.83 6.46
C LYS A 60 3.87 -8.33 6.92
N THR A 61 2.93 -7.42 7.13
CA THR A 61 1.55 -7.74 7.49
C THR A 61 0.78 -8.07 6.21
N PRO A 62 0.09 -9.22 6.14
CA PRO A 62 -0.72 -9.57 4.98
C PRO A 62 -1.90 -8.61 4.84
N TYR A 63 -2.16 -8.17 3.63
CA TYR A 63 -3.31 -7.34 3.30
C TYR A 63 -4.05 -7.89 2.08
N PHE A 64 -5.33 -7.63 2.02
CA PHE A 64 -6.20 -8.04 0.93
C PHE A 64 -7.17 -6.92 0.56
N GLU A 65 -7.27 -6.64 -0.73
CA GLU A 65 -8.25 -5.72 -1.28
C GLU A 65 -9.52 -6.48 -1.66
N THR A 66 -10.62 -6.10 -1.05
CA THR A 66 -11.93 -6.73 -1.29
C THR A 66 -12.70 -5.97 -2.35
N ASP A 67 -13.57 -6.66 -3.08
CA ASP A 67 -14.52 -6.05 -4.02
C ASP A 67 -15.67 -5.33 -3.29
N PHE A 68 -15.80 -5.56 -1.98
CA PHE A 68 -16.84 -4.95 -1.17
C PHE A 68 -16.60 -3.46 -0.94
N THR A 69 -17.67 -2.70 -1.01
CA THR A 69 -17.69 -1.29 -0.62
C THR A 69 -17.57 -1.15 0.90
N SER A 70 -17.17 0.02 1.36
CA SER A 70 -17.08 0.31 2.80
C SER A 70 -18.41 0.14 3.55
N VAL A 71 -19.52 0.41 2.86
CA VAL A 71 -20.87 0.24 3.42
C VAL A 71 -21.22 -1.24 3.58
N GLU A 72 -20.87 -2.06 2.58
CA GLU A 72 -21.07 -3.50 2.62
C GLU A 72 -20.23 -4.15 3.73
N ILE A 73 -18.97 -3.76 3.86
CA ILE A 73 -18.11 -4.23 4.96
C ILE A 73 -18.71 -3.84 6.30
N GLY A 74 -19.21 -2.61 6.44
CA GLY A 74 -19.91 -2.18 7.64
C GLY A 74 -21.13 -3.06 7.97
N SER A 75 -21.96 -3.36 6.96
CA SER A 75 -23.11 -4.24 7.09
C SER A 75 -22.73 -5.67 7.48
N ILE A 76 -21.69 -6.24 6.86
CA ILE A 76 -21.15 -7.57 7.19
C ILE A 76 -20.67 -7.61 8.63
N CYS A 77 -20.01 -6.54 9.10
CA CYS A 77 -19.56 -6.40 10.48
C CYS A 77 -20.70 -6.07 11.47
N GLY A 78 -21.93 -5.89 11.01
CA GLY A 78 -23.08 -5.51 11.86
C GLY A 78 -22.96 -4.11 12.45
N LYS A 79 -22.29 -3.18 11.74
CA LYS A 79 -22.09 -1.80 12.18
C LYS A 79 -22.91 -0.81 11.35
N PRO A 80 -23.48 0.22 11.99
CA PRO A 80 -24.31 1.23 11.31
C PRO A 80 -23.47 2.32 10.59
N PHE A 81 -22.18 2.09 10.34
CA PHE A 81 -21.28 3.04 9.70
C PHE A 81 -20.39 2.35 8.66
N PRO A 82 -19.92 3.08 7.64
CA PRO A 82 -19.04 2.52 6.62
C PRO A 82 -17.65 2.21 7.20
N VAL A 83 -17.10 1.06 6.84
CA VAL A 83 -15.77 0.58 7.25
C VAL A 83 -14.88 0.46 6.03
N SER A 84 -13.97 1.42 5.83
CA SER A 84 -13.04 1.38 4.70
C SER A 84 -11.90 0.38 4.90
N ILE A 85 -11.50 0.15 6.14
CA ILE A 85 -10.41 -0.75 6.49
C ILE A 85 -10.79 -1.54 7.73
N LEU A 86 -10.62 -2.85 7.64
CA LEU A 86 -10.85 -3.79 8.73
C LEU A 86 -9.53 -4.49 9.06
N SER A 87 -9.05 -4.34 10.28
CA SER A 87 -7.86 -5.02 10.78
C SER A 87 -8.28 -6.21 11.63
N ILE A 88 -7.92 -7.40 11.21
CA ILE A 88 -8.13 -8.63 11.96
C ILE A 88 -6.86 -8.94 12.74
N ILE A 89 -6.92 -8.83 14.05
CA ILE A 89 -5.81 -9.10 14.95
C ILE A 89 -5.77 -10.59 15.28
N GLN A 90 -6.94 -11.15 15.60
CA GLN A 90 -7.13 -12.57 15.86
C GLN A 90 -8.36 -13.03 15.07
N PRO A 91 -8.21 -14.00 14.18
CA PRO A 91 -9.31 -14.45 13.32
C PRO A 91 -10.38 -15.26 14.10
N GLY A 92 -10.10 -15.67 15.34
CA GLY A 92 -11.03 -16.52 16.11
C GLY A 92 -11.28 -17.85 15.43
N ASN A 93 -12.55 -18.25 15.32
CA ASN A 93 -12.99 -19.48 14.67
C ASN A 93 -13.23 -19.29 13.15
N SER A 94 -12.73 -18.22 12.58
CA SER A 94 -12.93 -17.89 11.17
C SER A 94 -11.84 -18.46 10.29
N ASP A 95 -12.22 -19.01 9.15
CA ASP A 95 -11.30 -19.50 8.11
C ASP A 95 -10.86 -18.38 7.13
N VAL A 96 -11.00 -17.11 7.52
CA VAL A 96 -10.71 -15.96 6.64
C VAL A 96 -9.29 -16.02 6.06
N LEU A 97 -8.32 -16.48 6.81
CA LEU A 97 -6.93 -16.63 6.34
C LEU A 97 -6.82 -17.71 5.25
N LYS A 98 -7.47 -18.86 5.43
CA LYS A 98 -7.47 -19.96 4.46
C LYS A 98 -8.19 -19.59 3.16
N VAL A 99 -9.29 -18.82 3.27
CA VAL A 99 -10.04 -18.34 2.11
C VAL A 99 -9.19 -17.41 1.26
N LEU A 100 -8.35 -16.61 1.91
CA LEU A 100 -7.46 -15.66 1.25
C LEU A 100 -6.19 -16.31 0.70
N GLU A 101 -5.62 -17.31 1.36
CA GLU A 101 -4.48 -18.07 0.82
C GLU A 101 -4.81 -18.75 -0.52
N LYS A 102 -6.06 -19.16 -0.70
CA LYS A 102 -6.56 -19.70 -1.98
C LYS A 102 -6.78 -18.60 -3.04
N GLY A 103 -6.84 -17.33 -2.65
CA GLY A 103 -7.09 -16.17 -3.53
C GLY A 103 -5.88 -15.31 -3.85
N THR A 104 -4.78 -15.50 -3.15
CA THR A 104 -3.53 -14.74 -3.34
C THR A 104 -2.71 -15.15 -4.57
N VAL A 105 -3.36 -15.71 -5.59
CA VAL A 105 -2.72 -15.87 -6.92
C VAL A 105 -2.55 -14.52 -7.64
N ILE A 106 -3.14 -13.43 -7.10
CA ILE A 106 -3.12 -12.10 -7.74
C ILE A 106 -1.87 -11.28 -7.36
N ASP A 107 -1.13 -11.67 -6.31
CA ASP A 107 0.06 -10.92 -5.86
C ASP A 107 1.32 -11.18 -6.69
N SER A 108 1.35 -12.21 -7.53
CA SER A 108 2.51 -12.51 -8.37
C SER A 108 2.61 -11.58 -9.59
N GLU A 109 1.50 -11.21 -10.21
CA GLU A 109 1.50 -10.33 -11.39
C GLU A 109 1.78 -8.86 -11.03
N VAL A 110 1.25 -8.39 -9.89
CA VAL A 110 1.50 -7.01 -9.42
C VAL A 110 2.94 -6.84 -8.88
N LYS A 111 3.57 -7.90 -8.39
CA LYS A 111 4.99 -7.87 -8.00
C LYS A 111 5.91 -7.75 -9.19
N GLU A 112 5.65 -8.48 -10.28
CA GLU A 112 6.48 -8.40 -11.49
C GLU A 112 6.42 -7.01 -12.13
N GLU A 113 5.24 -6.36 -12.21
CA GLU A 113 5.14 -5.01 -12.73
C GLU A 113 5.85 -3.95 -11.85
N ARG A 114 5.82 -4.11 -10.53
CA ARG A 114 6.51 -3.20 -9.61
C ARG A 114 8.03 -3.39 -9.62
N GLU A 115 8.53 -4.61 -9.78
CA GLU A 115 9.96 -4.89 -9.91
C GLU A 115 10.51 -4.35 -11.24
N THR A 116 9.78 -4.48 -12.34
CA THR A 116 10.18 -3.92 -13.63
C THR A 116 10.21 -2.38 -13.62
N VAL A 117 9.25 -1.72 -12.98
CA VAL A 117 9.23 -0.26 -12.84
C VAL A 117 10.35 0.23 -11.91
N SER A 118 10.65 -0.51 -10.84
CA SER A 118 11.75 -0.15 -9.94
C SER A 118 13.13 -0.36 -10.58
N ALA A 119 13.29 -1.41 -11.37
CA ALA A 119 14.50 -1.70 -12.16
C ALA A 119 14.71 -0.65 -13.26
N LEU A 120 13.64 -0.20 -13.93
CA LEU A 120 13.69 0.88 -14.92
C LEU A 120 14.05 2.24 -14.29
N ARG A 121 13.56 2.52 -13.08
CA ARG A 121 13.94 3.73 -12.34
C ARG A 121 15.41 3.71 -11.88
N LYS A 122 15.95 2.54 -11.48
CA LYS A 122 17.36 2.37 -11.17
C LYS A 122 18.25 2.61 -12.40
N ARG A 123 17.93 2.01 -13.55
CA ARG A 123 18.65 2.20 -14.80
C ARG A 123 18.65 3.65 -15.29
N ARG A 124 17.56 4.38 -15.05
CA ARG A 124 17.44 5.80 -15.41
C ARG A 124 18.27 6.71 -14.49
N LYS A 125 18.42 6.34 -13.22
CA LYS A 125 19.31 7.05 -12.28
C LYS A 125 20.80 6.77 -12.57
N GLU A 126 21.15 5.57 -12.99
CA GLU A 126 22.54 5.24 -13.36
C GLU A 126 22.96 5.92 -14.66
N LYS A 127 22.07 5.99 -15.68
CA LYS A 127 22.36 6.75 -16.91
C LYS A 127 22.55 8.25 -16.67
N LYS A 128 21.87 8.83 -15.67
CA LYS A 128 22.01 10.25 -15.34
C LYS A 128 23.27 10.57 -14.55
N LYS A 129 23.98 9.54 -14.05
CA LYS A 129 25.23 9.68 -13.28
C LYS A 129 26.50 9.47 -14.13
N VAL A 130 26.34 9.12 -15.41
CA VAL A 130 27.43 8.79 -16.33
C VAL A 130 27.59 9.82 -17.46
N GLU A 131 26.85 10.95 -17.44
CA GLU A 131 27.19 12.09 -18.30
C GLU A 131 28.13 13.01 -17.54
N PRO A 132 29.45 13.01 -17.88
CA PRO A 132 30.35 14.03 -17.36
C PRO A 132 30.03 15.35 -18.03
N SER A 133 29.94 16.38 -17.22
CA SER A 133 29.90 17.77 -17.62
C SER A 133 31.20 18.11 -18.37
N GLU A 134 31.16 18.07 -19.68
CA GLU A 134 32.08 18.81 -20.52
C GLU A 134 31.38 20.07 -20.98
N ASN A 135 31.64 21.17 -20.30
CA ASN A 135 31.74 22.51 -20.86
C ASN A 135 32.05 23.48 -19.73
N GLU A 136 33.32 23.55 -19.42
CA GLU A 136 33.96 24.76 -18.93
C GLU A 136 35.34 24.83 -19.65
N GLU A 137 35.37 25.64 -20.66
CA GLU A 137 36.57 26.41 -21.03
C GLU A 137 36.26 27.28 -22.22
N SER A 138 36.49 28.51 -21.98
CA SER A 138 36.80 29.67 -22.87
C SER A 138 35.80 30.79 -22.60
N GLU A 139 36.17 31.98 -22.29
CA GLU A 139 37.44 32.71 -22.37
C GLU A 139 37.31 33.94 -21.51
N THR A 140 38.24 34.13 -20.67
CA THR A 140 38.63 35.45 -20.18
C THR A 140 39.52 36.08 -21.23
N SER A 141 39.20 37.22 -21.69
CA SER A 141 40.18 38.24 -22.04
C SER A 141 39.49 39.50 -22.59
N GLY A 142 39.96 40.60 -22.19
CA GLY A 142 39.67 41.95 -22.69
C GLY A 142 39.37 42.85 -21.56
N GLU A 143 40.37 43.32 -20.81
CA GLU A 143 41.18 44.52 -21.12
C GLU A 143 40.32 45.67 -21.63
N ASN A 144 40.12 46.68 -20.84
CA ASN A 144 40.86 47.92 -21.01
C ASN A 144 40.27 48.98 -20.07
N SER A 145 41.05 49.47 -19.14
CA SER A 145 41.89 50.68 -19.22
C SER A 145 41.20 51.89 -19.85
N ALA A 146 41.32 52.89 -19.10
CA ALA A 146 41.63 54.28 -19.45
C ALA A 146 40.60 55.24 -18.86
N GLU A 147 41.12 56.03 -17.99
CA GLU A 147 41.61 57.40 -18.09
C GLU A 147 40.40 58.37 -17.97
N ALA A 148 40.37 59.00 -16.86
CA ALA A 148 41.01 60.29 -16.54
C ALA A 148 40.48 61.43 -17.42
N GLU A 149 39.70 62.21 -16.87
CA GLU A 149 39.78 63.67 -16.63
C GLU A 149 38.52 64.17 -15.97
#